data_a59262e2724597f05a3c2ea878d185ae
#
_entry.id   a59262e2724597f05a3c2ea878d185ae
#
_cell.length_a   1.000
_cell.length_b   1.000
_cell.length_c   1.000
_cell.angle_alpha   90.00
_cell.angle_beta   90.00
_cell.angle_gamma   90.00
#
_symmetry.space_group_name_H-M   'P 1'
#
loop_
_entity.id
_entity.type
_entity.pdbx_description
1 polymer ?
#
loop_
_entity_poly.entity_id
_entity_poly.type
_entity_poly.pdbx_seq_one_letter_code
_entity_poly.pdbx_strand_id
1 'polypeptide(L)'
;MIVLGIESTAHTFSVAIVQKSKGLSKTSKATKRAKTKRQLSSIEVLANASDKYASTLEGYIPRKLADHHAEAFPKLLQQALSDSSISLSEIDAIAFSQGSGIGHCLHVGYVAAKTLSTMLKIPLVPVSHSIGHIEIGREFNCETNDPLVVYVSGGNTQILGLDKKNSKYHVYGETSDIGIGNFLDVLGRKLELKPSDAVGVVNAAQLASKYIEMPYTIRGMNLAFSGLLTYIEKKLIPQIETKKFTKEEIAFSSQETAFAMLCEAVERALCHTNKKEILLCGGNARNARLQEMLKEICREHNVHFACTSFEYSGDQAAMIGLTGIKMLESKCLPKYEAPVQRLRTDLTHVCW
;
A
#
# COMPACT_ATOMS: atom_id res chain seq x y z
N MET A 1 -18.55 -3.30 -16.91
CA MET A 1 -18.84 -3.33 -15.46
C MET A 1 -18.18 -2.13 -14.83
N ILE A 2 -18.95 -1.33 -14.10
CA ILE A 2 -18.50 -0.10 -13.45
C ILE A 2 -18.65 -0.28 -11.94
N VAL A 3 -17.57 -0.12 -11.19
CA VAL A 3 -17.55 -0.29 -9.73
C VAL A 3 -17.13 1.02 -9.07
N LEU A 4 -17.90 1.47 -8.08
CA LEU A 4 -17.53 2.55 -7.19
C LEU A 4 -16.74 1.98 -6.03
N GLY A 5 -15.47 2.41 -5.88
CA GLY A 5 -14.60 2.07 -4.76
C GLY A 5 -14.65 3.11 -3.65
N ILE A 6 -14.59 2.67 -2.40
CA ILE A 6 -14.48 3.53 -1.20
C ILE A 6 -13.32 3.03 -0.34
N GLU A 7 -12.34 3.89 -0.10
CA GLU A 7 -11.22 3.64 0.82
C GLU A 7 -11.36 4.55 2.05
N SER A 8 -11.24 3.94 3.24
CA SER A 8 -11.44 4.65 4.52
C SER A 8 -10.64 4.08 5.69
N THR A 9 -9.55 3.36 5.43
CA THR A 9 -8.87 2.57 6.48
C THR A 9 -8.10 3.40 7.50
N ALA A 10 -7.55 4.56 7.09
CA ALA A 10 -6.65 5.34 7.95
C ALA A 10 -6.91 6.85 7.83
N HIS A 11 -5.90 7.63 7.42
CA HIS A 11 -5.97 9.10 7.39
C HIS A 11 -6.47 9.67 6.06
N THR A 12 -6.65 8.83 5.04
CA THR A 12 -7.15 9.21 3.73
C THR A 12 -8.55 8.66 3.55
N PHE A 13 -9.49 9.51 3.12
CA PHE A 13 -10.76 9.08 2.58
C PHE A 13 -10.73 9.24 1.06
N SER A 14 -11.20 8.24 0.33
CA SER A 14 -11.17 8.29 -1.13
C SER A 14 -12.39 7.61 -1.75
N VAL A 15 -12.81 8.12 -2.91
CA VAL A 15 -13.86 7.55 -3.76
C VAL A 15 -13.34 7.47 -5.18
N ALA A 16 -13.51 6.33 -5.84
CA ALA A 16 -13.08 6.12 -7.21
C ALA A 16 -14.15 5.44 -8.06
N ILE A 17 -14.13 5.72 -9.35
CA ILE A 17 -14.93 5.01 -10.36
C ILE A 17 -13.96 4.21 -11.22
N VAL A 18 -14.15 2.89 -11.23
CA VAL A 18 -13.30 1.95 -11.96
C VAL A 18 -14.15 1.17 -12.93
N GLN A 19 -13.74 1.11 -14.19
CA GLN A 19 -14.46 0.43 -15.25
C GLN A 19 -13.65 -0.73 -15.80
N LYS A 20 -14.32 -1.85 -16.03
CA LYS A 20 -13.82 -2.92 -16.91
C LYS A 20 -14.55 -2.90 -18.25
N SER A 21 -13.79 -2.68 -19.32
CA SER A 21 -14.31 -2.72 -20.68
C SER A 21 -14.69 -4.15 -21.05
N LYS A 22 -15.81 -4.34 -21.75
CA LYS A 22 -16.09 -5.60 -22.45
C LYS A 22 -15.07 -5.68 -23.59
N GLY A 23 -14.15 -6.66 -23.56
CA GLY A 23 -12.97 -6.79 -24.38
C GLY A 23 -13.09 -6.17 -25.79
N LEU A 24 -12.20 -5.25 -26.12
CA LEU A 24 -12.00 -4.77 -27.47
C LEU A 24 -11.47 -5.94 -28.32
N SER A 25 -12.29 -6.42 -29.26
CA SER A 25 -11.83 -7.26 -30.35
C SER A 25 -10.67 -6.57 -31.05
N LYS A 26 -9.63 -7.32 -31.37
CA LYS A 26 -8.40 -6.90 -32.07
C LYS A 26 -8.71 -6.15 -33.38
N THR A 27 -8.92 -4.84 -33.32
CA THR A 27 -8.87 -3.98 -34.52
C THR A 27 -8.55 -2.53 -34.12
N SER A 28 -7.29 -2.25 -33.80
CA SER A 28 -6.71 -0.95 -34.09
C SER A 28 -5.27 -1.18 -34.58
N LYS A 29 -5.01 -0.78 -35.83
CA LYS A 29 -3.68 -0.71 -36.42
C LYS A 29 -2.85 0.31 -35.65
N ALA A 30 -2.18 -0.12 -34.59
CA ALA A 30 -1.19 0.68 -33.89
C ALA A 30 0.17 0.42 -34.51
N THR A 31 0.82 1.50 -34.91
CA THR A 31 2.15 1.65 -35.48
C THR A 31 3.19 0.78 -34.77
N LYS A 32 3.98 0.06 -35.60
CA LYS A 32 5.15 -0.74 -35.19
C LYS A 32 6.24 0.15 -34.57
N ARG A 33 6.20 0.35 -33.25
CA ARG A 33 7.38 0.76 -32.45
C ARG A 33 7.05 0.57 -30.96
N ALA A 34 7.52 -0.50 -30.42
CA ALA A 34 7.88 -0.88 -29.05
C ALA A 34 7.43 -2.32 -28.78
N LYS A 35 8.39 -3.23 -28.90
CA LYS A 35 8.20 -4.63 -28.49
C LYS A 35 8.32 -4.69 -26.94
N THR A 36 7.24 -4.42 -26.25
CA THR A 36 6.99 -4.93 -24.91
C THR A 36 5.56 -5.42 -24.90
N LYS A 37 5.36 -6.70 -24.69
CA LYS A 37 4.04 -7.34 -24.57
C LYS A 37 3.39 -6.92 -23.25
N ARG A 38 3.06 -5.65 -23.09
CA ARG A 38 2.12 -5.22 -22.08
C ARG A 38 0.73 -5.55 -22.64
N GLN A 39 0.11 -6.59 -22.12
CA GLN A 39 -1.31 -6.81 -22.33
C GLN A 39 -2.01 -5.59 -21.73
N LEU A 40 -2.63 -4.74 -22.55
CA LEU A 40 -3.41 -3.60 -22.06
C LEU A 40 -4.45 -4.14 -21.09
N SER A 41 -4.40 -3.69 -19.84
CA SER A 41 -5.43 -4.02 -18.85
C SER A 41 -6.79 -3.65 -19.43
N SER A 42 -7.77 -4.53 -19.25
CA SER A 42 -9.17 -4.22 -19.56
C SER A 42 -9.84 -3.36 -18.49
N ILE A 43 -9.12 -3.07 -17.40
CA ILE A 43 -9.57 -2.26 -16.27
C ILE A 43 -8.97 -0.87 -16.38
N GLU A 44 -9.82 0.15 -16.25
CA GLU A 44 -9.48 1.57 -16.32
C GLU A 44 -10.01 2.29 -15.09
N VAL A 45 -9.22 3.22 -14.55
CA VAL A 45 -9.63 4.12 -13.47
C VAL A 45 -10.15 5.39 -14.12
N LEU A 46 -11.46 5.62 -14.06
CA LEU A 46 -12.12 6.78 -14.67
C LEU A 46 -12.02 8.03 -13.78
N ALA A 47 -12.08 7.84 -12.46
CA ALA A 47 -11.89 8.90 -11.48
C ALA A 47 -11.36 8.33 -10.16
N ASN A 48 -10.56 9.12 -9.44
CA ASN A 48 -10.01 8.75 -8.14
C ASN A 48 -9.83 10.01 -7.29
N ALA A 49 -10.87 10.41 -6.57
CA ALA A 49 -10.89 11.57 -5.70
C ALA A 49 -10.51 11.19 -4.27
N SER A 50 -9.67 11.97 -3.63
CA SER A 50 -9.20 11.69 -2.26
C SER A 50 -9.03 12.95 -1.44
N ASP A 51 -9.28 12.84 -0.13
CA ASP A 51 -9.01 13.86 0.86
C ASP A 51 -8.22 13.25 2.03
N LYS A 52 -7.12 13.90 2.36
CA LYS A 52 -6.18 13.43 3.38
C LYS A 52 -6.29 14.31 4.63
N TYR A 53 -6.65 13.70 5.75
CA TYR A 53 -6.64 14.40 7.03
C TYR A 53 -5.22 14.85 7.39
N ALA A 54 -5.06 16.16 7.61
CA ALA A 54 -3.78 16.71 8.05
C ALA A 54 -3.51 16.33 9.52
N SER A 55 -2.40 15.64 9.78
CA SER A 55 -1.98 15.30 11.15
C SER A 55 -1.67 16.56 11.94
N THR A 56 -2.16 16.62 13.18
CA THR A 56 -1.75 17.60 14.17
C THR A 56 -0.51 17.11 14.96
N LEU A 57 0.08 17.95 15.79
CA LEU A 57 1.18 17.58 16.70
C LEU A 57 0.82 16.41 17.64
N GLU A 58 -0.47 16.21 17.90
CA GLU A 58 -1.01 15.10 18.71
C GLU A 58 -1.09 13.76 17.97
N GLY A 59 -0.77 13.72 16.68
CA GLY A 59 -0.93 12.55 15.83
C GLY A 59 -2.37 12.35 15.32
N TYR A 60 -2.74 11.11 15.01
CA TYR A 60 -4.06 10.78 14.45
C TYR A 60 -5.02 10.37 15.57
N ILE A 61 -6.06 11.20 15.83
CA ILE A 61 -7.13 10.90 16.77
C ILE A 61 -8.26 10.19 16.02
N PRO A 62 -8.59 8.91 16.34
CA PRO A 62 -9.53 8.09 15.57
C PRO A 62 -10.91 8.73 15.37
N ARG A 63 -11.43 9.44 16.40
CA ARG A 63 -12.72 10.15 16.30
C ARG A 63 -12.68 11.29 15.28
N LYS A 64 -11.65 12.13 15.33
CA LYS A 64 -11.47 13.25 14.40
C LYS A 64 -11.29 12.78 12.95
N LEU A 65 -10.61 11.63 12.76
CA LEU A 65 -10.50 10.99 11.44
C LEU A 65 -11.86 10.56 10.92
N ALA A 66 -12.68 9.92 11.75
CA ALA A 66 -14.02 9.50 11.36
C ALA A 66 -14.93 10.68 11.01
N ASP A 67 -14.87 11.75 11.81
CA ASP A 67 -15.63 12.98 11.54
C ASP A 67 -15.22 13.59 10.19
N HIS A 68 -13.90 13.70 9.93
CA HIS A 68 -13.38 14.13 8.61
C HIS A 68 -13.88 13.24 7.46
N HIS A 69 -13.87 11.91 7.63
CA HIS A 69 -14.33 10.99 6.59
C HIS A 69 -15.82 11.17 6.28
N ALA A 70 -16.65 11.39 7.32
CA ALA A 70 -18.07 11.64 7.15
C ALA A 70 -18.35 12.95 6.39
N GLU A 71 -17.55 14.00 6.64
CA GLU A 71 -17.65 15.29 5.95
C GLU A 71 -17.10 15.23 4.51
N ALA A 72 -16.05 14.45 4.27
CA ALA A 72 -15.42 14.34 2.97
C ALA A 72 -16.23 13.50 1.98
N PHE A 73 -16.95 12.47 2.44
CA PHE A 73 -17.65 11.50 1.57
C PHE A 73 -18.57 12.14 0.55
N PRO A 74 -19.56 13.01 0.89
CA PRO A 74 -20.47 13.57 -0.10
C PRO A 74 -19.78 14.37 -1.19
N LYS A 75 -18.75 15.12 -0.82
CA LYS A 75 -17.95 15.97 -1.72
C LYS A 75 -17.15 15.11 -2.70
N LEU A 76 -16.45 14.09 -2.20
CA LEU A 76 -15.62 13.19 -3.03
C LEU A 76 -16.47 12.30 -3.93
N LEU A 77 -17.66 11.87 -3.46
CA LEU A 77 -18.60 11.14 -4.31
C LEU A 77 -19.05 12.00 -5.49
N GLN A 78 -19.48 13.23 -5.23
CA GLN A 78 -19.89 14.15 -6.29
C GLN A 78 -18.74 14.46 -7.27
N GLN A 79 -17.54 14.67 -6.76
CA GLN A 79 -16.35 14.88 -7.57
C GLN A 79 -16.04 13.68 -8.45
N ALA A 80 -15.99 12.45 -7.90
CA ALA A 80 -15.69 11.24 -8.66
C ALA A 80 -16.72 10.99 -9.78
N LEU A 81 -18.00 11.21 -9.53
CA LEU A 81 -19.05 11.10 -10.54
C LEU A 81 -18.89 12.16 -11.65
N SER A 82 -18.59 13.41 -11.27
CA SER A 82 -18.34 14.50 -12.22
C SER A 82 -17.11 14.24 -13.09
N ASP A 83 -15.99 13.87 -12.46
CA ASP A 83 -14.71 13.65 -13.16
C ASP A 83 -14.78 12.46 -14.13
N SER A 84 -15.54 11.41 -13.76
CA SER A 84 -15.77 10.24 -14.61
C SER A 84 -16.87 10.41 -15.66
N SER A 85 -17.71 11.43 -15.54
CA SER A 85 -18.95 11.60 -16.33
C SER A 85 -19.91 10.40 -16.22
N ILE A 86 -19.87 9.67 -15.09
CA ILE A 86 -20.72 8.51 -14.80
C ILE A 86 -21.81 8.92 -13.80
N SER A 87 -23.05 8.51 -14.05
CA SER A 87 -24.16 8.69 -13.10
C SER A 87 -24.25 7.55 -12.09
N LEU A 88 -24.84 7.79 -10.91
CA LEU A 88 -25.04 6.75 -9.90
C LEU A 88 -25.83 5.54 -10.42
N SER A 89 -26.73 5.74 -11.37
CA SER A 89 -27.55 4.68 -11.96
C SER A 89 -26.78 3.73 -12.88
N GLU A 90 -25.56 4.11 -13.30
CA GLU A 90 -24.68 3.31 -14.15
C GLU A 90 -23.70 2.43 -13.34
N ILE A 91 -23.69 2.60 -12.01
CA ILE A 91 -22.81 1.81 -11.13
C ILE A 91 -23.40 0.40 -10.97
N ASP A 92 -22.57 -0.60 -11.26
CA ASP A 92 -22.95 -2.02 -11.17
C ASP A 92 -22.75 -2.62 -9.76
N ALA A 93 -21.78 -2.09 -8.98
CA ALA A 93 -21.49 -2.54 -7.61
C ALA A 93 -20.72 -1.48 -6.80
N ILE A 94 -20.80 -1.58 -5.47
CA ILE A 94 -20.05 -0.77 -4.52
C ILE A 94 -19.00 -1.64 -3.86
N ALA A 95 -17.73 -1.30 -3.99
CA ALA A 95 -16.61 -1.93 -3.28
C ALA A 95 -16.13 -0.99 -2.15
N PHE A 96 -15.82 -1.54 -0.98
CA PHE A 96 -15.31 -0.75 0.14
C PHE A 96 -14.18 -1.47 0.87
N SER A 97 -13.29 -0.72 1.50
CA SER A 97 -12.21 -1.28 2.33
C SER A 97 -12.79 -1.90 3.62
N GLN A 98 -12.83 -3.23 3.67
CA GLN A 98 -13.29 -3.98 4.83
C GLN A 98 -12.31 -3.91 6.01
N GLY A 99 -11.04 -3.75 5.73
CA GLY A 99 -9.91 -3.73 6.67
C GLY A 99 -8.64 -4.26 6.00
N SER A 100 -7.53 -4.24 6.70
CA SER A 100 -7.27 -3.77 8.05
C SER A 100 -7.33 -2.24 8.16
N GLY A 101 -7.57 -1.69 9.36
CA GLY A 101 -7.61 -0.24 9.52
C GLY A 101 -8.17 0.24 10.87
N ILE A 102 -8.30 1.56 11.01
CA ILE A 102 -8.85 2.22 12.19
C ILE A 102 -10.37 1.99 12.23
N GLY A 103 -10.87 1.37 13.29
CA GLY A 103 -12.27 0.92 13.35
C GLY A 103 -13.31 2.01 13.10
N HIS A 104 -13.14 3.19 13.67
CA HIS A 104 -14.06 4.32 13.46
C HIS A 104 -14.10 4.74 11.98
N CYS A 105 -12.94 4.82 11.33
CA CYS A 105 -12.82 5.16 9.91
C CYS A 105 -13.47 4.08 9.01
N LEU A 106 -13.18 2.80 9.28
CA LEU A 106 -13.76 1.68 8.56
C LEU A 106 -15.29 1.66 8.63
N HIS A 107 -15.87 2.01 9.81
CA HIS A 107 -17.32 2.07 9.96
C HIS A 107 -17.96 3.19 9.14
N VAL A 108 -17.32 4.37 9.01
CA VAL A 108 -17.82 5.45 8.15
C VAL A 108 -17.87 4.99 6.69
N GLY A 109 -16.77 4.40 6.17
CA GLY A 109 -16.75 3.87 4.81
C GLY A 109 -17.77 2.76 4.56
N TYR A 110 -17.92 1.86 5.53
CA TYR A 110 -18.91 0.79 5.45
C TYR A 110 -20.37 1.33 5.41
N VAL A 111 -20.70 2.28 6.29
CA VAL A 111 -22.03 2.88 6.32
C VAL A 111 -22.32 3.59 5.00
N ALA A 112 -21.38 4.36 4.48
CA ALA A 112 -21.48 5.02 3.18
C ALA A 112 -21.72 4.00 2.04
N ALA A 113 -20.89 2.96 1.98
CA ALA A 113 -20.99 1.91 0.96
C ALA A 113 -22.30 1.12 1.06
N LYS A 114 -22.72 0.72 2.29
CA LYS A 114 -23.94 -0.02 2.54
C LYS A 114 -25.19 0.79 2.19
N THR A 115 -25.20 2.08 2.51
CA THR A 115 -26.28 2.99 2.16
C THR A 115 -26.46 3.06 0.64
N LEU A 116 -25.37 3.32 -0.11
CA LEU A 116 -25.43 3.38 -1.57
C LEU A 116 -25.88 2.03 -2.17
N SER A 117 -25.29 0.94 -1.75
CA SER A 117 -25.65 -0.41 -2.23
C SER A 117 -27.11 -0.72 -1.99
N THR A 118 -27.64 -0.37 -0.83
CA THR A 118 -29.06 -0.59 -0.48
C THR A 118 -30.01 0.30 -1.30
N MET A 119 -29.69 1.58 -1.45
CA MET A 119 -30.50 2.52 -2.22
C MET A 119 -30.55 2.15 -3.71
N LEU A 120 -29.42 1.77 -4.28
CA LEU A 120 -29.30 1.42 -5.70
C LEU A 120 -29.66 -0.05 -5.98
N LYS A 121 -29.83 -0.88 -4.94
CA LYS A 121 -30.11 -2.32 -5.03
C LYS A 121 -29.04 -3.09 -5.82
N ILE A 122 -27.78 -2.73 -5.64
CA ILE A 122 -26.62 -3.34 -6.30
C ILE A 122 -25.68 -4.02 -5.28
N PRO A 123 -24.83 -4.98 -5.72
CA PRO A 123 -23.94 -5.71 -4.82
C PRO A 123 -23.01 -4.82 -4.00
N LEU A 124 -22.76 -5.21 -2.74
CA LEU A 124 -21.74 -4.69 -1.86
C LEU A 124 -20.55 -5.64 -1.84
N VAL A 125 -19.35 -5.14 -2.07
CA VAL A 125 -18.11 -5.94 -2.18
C VAL A 125 -17.12 -5.53 -1.10
N PRO A 126 -16.94 -6.33 -0.04
CA PRO A 126 -15.95 -6.05 1.00
C PRO A 126 -14.56 -6.48 0.54
N VAL A 127 -13.64 -5.53 0.43
CA VAL A 127 -12.28 -5.71 -0.09
C VAL A 127 -11.25 -5.58 1.02
N SER A 128 -10.29 -6.50 1.11
CA SER A 128 -9.13 -6.36 1.99
C SER A 128 -8.22 -5.25 1.47
N HIS A 129 -7.91 -4.26 2.32
CA HIS A 129 -7.06 -3.11 2.00
C HIS A 129 -5.67 -3.53 1.50
N SER A 130 -5.04 -4.50 2.18
CA SER A 130 -3.72 -5.00 1.76
C SER A 130 -3.77 -5.72 0.40
N ILE A 131 -4.83 -6.48 0.13
CA ILE A 131 -5.05 -7.10 -1.19
C ILE A 131 -5.27 -6.01 -2.25
N GLY A 132 -5.99 -4.94 -1.92
CA GLY A 132 -6.13 -3.78 -2.81
C GLY A 132 -4.79 -3.23 -3.30
N HIS A 133 -3.87 -2.94 -2.38
CA HIS A 133 -2.52 -2.48 -2.72
C HIS A 133 -1.74 -3.47 -3.61
N ILE A 134 -1.86 -4.76 -3.33
CA ILE A 134 -1.19 -5.79 -4.11
C ILE A 134 -1.79 -5.87 -5.52
N GLU A 135 -3.11 -5.92 -5.62
CA GLU A 135 -3.79 -6.14 -6.89
C GLU A 135 -3.65 -4.98 -7.87
N ILE A 136 -3.66 -3.73 -7.39
CA ILE A 136 -3.45 -2.58 -8.27
C ILE A 136 -2.00 -2.55 -8.81
N GLY A 137 -1.01 -2.92 -7.99
CA GLY A 137 0.37 -3.08 -8.44
C GLY A 137 0.53 -4.22 -9.44
N ARG A 138 -0.09 -5.37 -9.18
CA ARG A 138 -0.07 -6.52 -10.11
C ARG A 138 -0.70 -6.18 -11.46
N GLU A 139 -1.85 -5.53 -11.46
CA GLU A 139 -2.58 -5.20 -12.69
C GLU A 139 -1.83 -4.21 -13.58
N PHE A 140 -1.27 -3.16 -12.97
CA PHE A 140 -0.70 -2.07 -13.77
C PHE A 140 0.82 -2.10 -13.93
N ASN A 141 1.54 -2.86 -13.10
CA ASN A 141 3.00 -2.76 -13.07
C ASN A 141 3.73 -4.09 -13.27
N CYS A 142 3.13 -5.25 -13.00
CA CYS A 142 3.78 -6.54 -13.15
C CYS A 142 3.74 -7.07 -14.60
N GLU A 143 4.79 -7.79 -14.97
CA GLU A 143 4.86 -8.55 -16.22
C GLU A 143 4.34 -9.97 -16.02
N THR A 144 4.44 -10.49 -14.81
CA THR A 144 3.96 -11.84 -14.45
C THR A 144 2.74 -11.79 -13.53
N ASN A 145 1.99 -12.87 -13.47
CA ASN A 145 0.84 -13.00 -12.58
C ASN A 145 1.22 -13.59 -11.21
N ASP A 146 2.53 -13.72 -10.92
CA ASP A 146 2.99 -14.42 -9.72
C ASP A 146 4.28 -13.83 -9.14
N PRO A 147 4.31 -12.51 -8.84
CA PRO A 147 5.48 -11.88 -8.24
C PRO A 147 5.68 -12.31 -6.78
N LEU A 148 6.91 -12.18 -6.28
CA LEU A 148 7.16 -12.03 -4.85
C LEU A 148 6.75 -10.61 -4.46
N VAL A 149 5.83 -10.47 -3.53
CA VAL A 149 5.28 -9.17 -3.12
C VAL A 149 6.01 -8.66 -1.90
N VAL A 150 6.51 -7.44 -1.97
CA VAL A 150 7.05 -6.66 -0.84
C VAL A 150 6.06 -5.56 -0.52
N TYR A 151 5.22 -5.81 0.47
CA TYR A 151 4.17 -4.87 0.88
C TYR A 151 4.67 -4.03 2.06
N VAL A 152 4.83 -2.73 1.83
CA VAL A 152 5.38 -1.77 2.79
C VAL A 152 4.42 -0.59 2.99
N SER A 153 3.74 -0.55 4.13
CA SER A 153 2.84 0.52 4.51
C SER A 153 3.24 1.12 5.86
N GLY A 154 2.43 2.04 6.40
CA GLY A 154 2.63 2.56 7.75
C GLY A 154 2.67 1.44 8.78
N GLY A 155 1.62 0.62 8.82
CA GLY A 155 1.45 -0.45 9.81
C GLY A 155 2.02 -1.81 9.41
N ASN A 156 2.17 -2.09 8.12
CA ASN A 156 2.57 -3.41 7.62
C ASN A 156 3.92 -3.38 6.90
N THR A 157 4.71 -4.43 7.12
CA THR A 157 5.89 -4.78 6.33
C THR A 157 5.87 -6.27 6.16
N GLN A 158 5.52 -6.74 4.95
CA GLN A 158 5.29 -8.16 4.68
C GLN A 158 5.94 -8.58 3.36
N ILE A 159 6.48 -9.80 3.32
CA ILE A 159 7.00 -10.47 2.13
C ILE A 159 6.06 -11.63 1.84
N LEU A 160 5.38 -11.57 0.71
CA LEU A 160 4.24 -12.42 0.40
C LEU A 160 4.42 -13.12 -0.95
N GLY A 161 3.85 -14.30 -1.08
CA GLY A 161 3.67 -14.96 -2.36
C GLY A 161 2.32 -15.62 -2.46
N LEU A 162 1.68 -15.56 -3.63
CA LEU A 162 0.38 -16.18 -3.84
C LEU A 162 0.51 -17.70 -3.87
N ASP A 163 -0.14 -18.37 -2.93
CA ASP A 163 -0.36 -19.81 -2.97
C ASP A 163 -1.64 -20.10 -3.78
N LYS A 164 -1.46 -20.38 -5.04
CA LYS A 164 -2.56 -20.66 -5.98
C LYS A 164 -3.38 -21.88 -5.59
N LYS A 165 -2.78 -22.86 -4.89
CA LYS A 165 -3.46 -24.09 -4.47
C LYS A 165 -4.50 -23.79 -3.38
N ASN A 166 -4.13 -22.92 -2.44
CA ASN A 166 -4.98 -22.53 -1.33
C ASN A 166 -5.75 -21.22 -1.59
N SER A 167 -5.49 -20.56 -2.73
CA SER A 167 -6.07 -19.25 -3.08
C SER A 167 -5.89 -18.21 -1.99
N LYS A 168 -4.66 -18.11 -1.44
CA LYS A 168 -4.30 -17.17 -0.39
C LYS A 168 -2.86 -16.72 -0.52
N TYR A 169 -2.54 -15.58 0.02
CA TYR A 169 -1.15 -15.19 0.17
C TYR A 169 -0.49 -15.95 1.32
N HIS A 170 0.69 -16.48 1.07
CA HIS A 170 1.59 -17.00 2.10
C HIS A 170 2.55 -15.91 2.55
N VAL A 171 2.71 -15.74 3.86
CA VAL A 171 3.68 -14.81 4.46
C VAL A 171 4.99 -15.52 4.65
N TYR A 172 6.02 -15.15 3.90
CA TYR A 172 7.40 -15.66 4.06
C TYR A 172 8.14 -14.94 5.17
N GLY A 173 7.84 -13.64 5.33
CA GLY A 173 8.40 -12.80 6.39
C GLY A 173 7.51 -11.60 6.66
N GLU A 174 7.49 -11.15 7.90
CA GLU A 174 6.78 -9.95 8.30
C GLU A 174 7.47 -9.25 9.47
N THR A 175 7.13 -7.98 9.70
CA THR A 175 7.55 -7.32 10.94
C THR A 175 6.81 -7.89 12.12
N SER A 176 7.53 -8.16 13.23
CA SER A 176 6.97 -8.66 14.47
C SER A 176 6.46 -7.56 15.40
N ASP A 177 6.73 -6.28 15.09
CA ASP A 177 6.42 -5.15 15.96
C ASP A 177 5.78 -3.99 15.17
N ILE A 178 6.55 -3.07 14.60
CA ILE A 178 6.06 -1.92 13.85
C ILE A 178 6.41 -2.02 12.38
N GLY A 179 5.54 -1.49 11.51
CA GLY A 179 5.85 -1.39 10.08
C GLY A 179 6.97 -0.38 9.82
N ILE A 180 7.68 -0.58 8.70
CA ILE A 180 8.81 0.27 8.31
C ILE A 180 8.40 1.73 8.11
N GLY A 181 7.17 1.99 7.66
CA GLY A 181 6.63 3.34 7.54
C GLY A 181 6.48 4.01 8.89
N ASN A 182 5.86 3.33 9.86
CA ASN A 182 5.74 3.84 11.22
C ASN A 182 7.11 4.03 11.89
N PHE A 183 8.07 3.15 11.63
CA PHE A 183 9.45 3.34 12.09
C PHE A 183 10.02 4.66 11.61
N LEU A 184 9.92 4.97 10.31
CA LEU A 184 10.41 6.22 9.74
C LEU A 184 9.64 7.45 10.26
N ASP A 185 8.31 7.35 10.40
CA ASP A 185 7.47 8.44 10.92
C ASP A 185 7.81 8.78 12.38
N VAL A 186 8.01 7.75 13.22
CA VAL A 186 8.41 7.95 14.61
C VAL A 186 9.81 8.54 14.69
N LEU A 187 10.73 8.06 13.86
CA LEU A 187 12.10 8.58 13.77
C LEU A 187 12.10 10.07 13.38
N GLY A 188 11.33 10.46 12.36
CA GLY A 188 11.19 11.85 11.94
C GLY A 188 10.73 12.78 13.08
N ARG A 189 9.74 12.33 13.86
CA ARG A 189 9.28 13.06 15.05
C ARG A 189 10.35 13.16 16.16
N LYS A 190 11.02 12.04 16.46
CA LYS A 190 12.07 12.01 17.51
C LYS A 190 13.30 12.84 17.17
N LEU A 191 13.64 12.94 15.91
CA LEU A 191 14.72 13.80 15.41
C LEU A 191 14.25 15.25 15.17
N GLU A 192 12.95 15.55 15.36
CA GLU A 192 12.35 16.86 15.13
C GLU A 192 12.64 17.40 13.71
N LEU A 193 12.52 16.52 12.74
CA LEU A 193 12.73 16.87 11.33
C LEU A 193 11.55 17.66 10.75
N LYS A 194 11.74 18.28 9.59
CA LYS A 194 10.69 19.02 8.88
C LYS A 194 10.60 18.53 7.43
N PRO A 195 9.48 17.88 7.04
CA PRO A 195 8.35 17.45 7.90
C PRO A 195 8.77 16.38 8.94
N SER A 196 7.98 16.23 9.99
CA SER A 196 8.27 15.32 11.12
C SER A 196 7.71 13.91 10.86
N ASP A 197 8.02 13.34 9.70
CA ASP A 197 7.54 12.05 9.20
C ASP A 197 8.62 11.34 8.36
N ALA A 198 8.26 10.28 7.65
CA ALA A 198 9.15 9.54 6.76
C ALA A 198 9.78 10.42 5.66
N VAL A 199 9.07 11.45 5.17
CA VAL A 199 9.61 12.37 4.15
C VAL A 199 10.75 13.20 4.73
N GLY A 200 10.60 13.68 5.96
CA GLY A 200 11.69 14.38 6.65
C GLY A 200 12.93 13.52 6.85
N VAL A 201 12.75 12.23 7.18
CA VAL A 201 13.87 11.28 7.30
C VAL A 201 14.58 11.11 5.96
N VAL A 202 13.83 10.92 4.87
CA VAL A 202 14.41 10.79 3.52
C VAL A 202 15.20 12.04 3.13
N ASN A 203 14.65 13.23 3.36
CA ASN A 203 15.31 14.49 3.03
C ASN A 203 16.60 14.70 3.86
N ALA A 204 16.54 14.44 5.17
CA ALA A 204 17.71 14.54 6.04
C ALA A 204 18.79 13.53 5.66
N ALA A 205 18.42 12.30 5.33
CA ALA A 205 19.35 11.25 4.94
C ALA A 205 20.20 11.61 3.72
N GLN A 206 19.68 12.42 2.79
CA GLN A 206 20.43 12.89 1.60
C GLN A 206 21.57 13.85 1.96
N LEU A 207 21.54 14.47 3.13
CA LEU A 207 22.53 15.45 3.58
C LEU A 207 23.61 14.83 4.48
N ALA A 208 23.54 13.53 4.73
CA ALA A 208 24.45 12.83 5.64
C ALA A 208 25.86 12.72 5.05
N SER A 209 26.88 12.88 5.92
CA SER A 209 28.29 12.76 5.55
C SER A 209 28.88 11.38 5.80
N LYS A 210 28.31 10.61 6.75
CA LYS A 210 28.80 9.29 7.13
C LYS A 210 27.72 8.37 7.65
N TYR A 211 28.01 7.08 7.62
CA TYR A 211 27.18 6.01 8.21
C TYR A 211 27.62 5.75 9.67
N ILE A 212 26.63 5.54 10.54
CA ILE A 212 26.80 5.13 11.92
C ILE A 212 26.36 3.68 12.03
N GLU A 213 27.24 2.80 12.50
CA GLU A 213 26.90 1.39 12.74
C GLU A 213 25.77 1.25 13.78
N MET A 214 24.78 0.42 13.44
CA MET A 214 23.56 0.22 14.24
C MET A 214 23.30 -1.27 14.47
N PRO A 215 22.52 -1.62 15.51
CA PRO A 215 22.09 -3.00 15.72
C PRO A 215 21.31 -3.52 14.52
N TYR A 216 21.68 -4.72 14.08
CA TYR A 216 21.09 -5.41 12.94
C TYR A 216 20.31 -6.61 13.44
N THR A 217 18.97 -6.53 13.37
CA THR A 217 18.08 -7.51 14.00
C THR A 217 17.13 -8.13 12.98
N ILE A 218 17.52 -9.28 12.45
CA ILE A 218 16.70 -10.12 11.57
C ILE A 218 16.64 -11.54 12.12
N ARG A 219 15.48 -12.18 12.05
CA ARG A 219 15.30 -13.59 12.46
C ARG A 219 14.67 -14.39 11.32
N GLY A 220 15.49 -15.10 10.57
CA GLY A 220 15.05 -15.75 9.34
C GLY A 220 14.66 -14.69 8.30
N MET A 221 13.34 -14.58 8.00
CA MET A 221 12.79 -13.54 7.13
C MET A 221 11.92 -12.53 7.91
N ASN A 222 11.86 -12.65 9.26
CA ASN A 222 11.09 -11.75 10.10
C ASN A 222 11.93 -10.57 10.57
N LEU A 223 11.30 -9.43 10.69
CA LEU A 223 11.89 -8.13 10.99
C LEU A 223 11.41 -7.60 12.34
N ALA A 224 12.22 -6.76 12.99
CA ALA A 224 11.86 -6.04 14.19
C ALA A 224 12.52 -4.66 14.18
N PHE A 225 11.72 -3.59 14.18
CA PHE A 225 12.22 -2.21 14.07
C PHE A 225 12.18 -1.44 15.39
N SER A 226 11.36 -1.88 16.37
CA SER A 226 11.21 -1.16 17.66
C SER A 226 12.50 -1.17 18.47
N GLY A 227 13.27 -2.26 18.42
CA GLY A 227 14.57 -2.37 19.07
C GLY A 227 15.57 -1.37 18.50
N LEU A 228 15.61 -1.23 17.18
CA LEU A 228 16.44 -0.24 16.48
C LEU A 228 16.03 1.19 16.89
N LEU A 229 14.73 1.48 16.91
CA LEU A 229 14.21 2.78 17.34
C LEU A 229 14.60 3.12 18.79
N THR A 230 14.48 2.15 19.69
CA THR A 230 14.89 2.31 21.10
C THR A 230 16.39 2.58 21.23
N TYR A 231 17.22 1.90 20.44
CA TYR A 231 18.67 2.14 20.41
C TYR A 231 18.98 3.57 19.95
N ILE A 232 18.34 4.03 18.87
CA ILE A 232 18.51 5.38 18.33
C ILE A 232 18.12 6.41 19.42
N GLU A 233 16.96 6.25 20.03
CA GLU A 233 16.45 7.15 21.06
C GLU A 233 17.38 7.27 22.28
N LYS A 234 17.83 6.11 22.80
CA LYS A 234 18.61 6.07 24.04
C LYS A 234 20.10 6.28 23.84
N LYS A 235 20.66 5.97 22.68
CA LYS A 235 22.11 5.95 22.45
C LYS A 235 22.60 6.99 21.45
N LEU A 236 21.82 7.33 20.43
CA LEU A 236 22.28 8.23 19.37
C LEU A 236 21.76 9.66 19.54
N ILE A 237 20.46 9.85 19.80
CA ILE A 237 19.86 11.17 19.95
C ILE A 237 20.56 12.02 21.02
N PRO A 238 20.91 11.50 22.23
CA PRO A 238 21.66 12.28 23.22
C PRO A 238 23.05 12.74 22.75
N GLN A 239 23.61 12.08 21.74
CA GLN A 239 24.93 12.46 21.20
C GLN A 239 24.87 13.60 20.17
N ILE A 240 23.70 14.08 19.79
CA ILE A 240 23.51 15.27 18.96
C ILE A 240 23.96 16.51 19.75
N GLU A 241 23.60 16.60 21.02
CA GLU A 241 23.97 17.72 21.90
C GLU A 241 25.50 17.84 22.05
N THR A 242 26.19 16.71 22.08
CA THR A 242 27.67 16.67 22.16
C THR A 242 28.34 16.85 20.82
N LYS A 243 27.58 17.09 19.75
CA LYS A 243 28.07 17.22 18.35
C LYS A 243 28.86 16.02 17.83
N LYS A 244 28.66 14.84 18.42
CA LYS A 244 29.31 13.61 17.94
C LYS A 244 28.65 13.09 16.68
N PHE A 245 27.33 13.24 16.58
CA PHE A 245 26.54 12.86 15.40
C PHE A 245 25.55 13.98 15.04
N THR A 246 25.17 14.05 13.76
CA THR A 246 24.14 14.97 13.29
C THR A 246 22.79 14.24 13.14
N LYS A 247 21.68 14.99 13.05
CA LYS A 247 20.35 14.43 12.79
C LYS A 247 20.33 13.71 11.43
N GLU A 248 21.03 14.26 10.46
CA GLU A 248 21.16 13.75 9.10
C GLU A 248 21.87 12.38 9.07
N GLU A 249 22.98 12.25 9.78
CA GLU A 249 23.74 11.01 9.91
C GLU A 249 22.93 9.90 10.60
N ILE A 250 22.17 10.26 11.65
CA ILE A 250 21.27 9.32 12.33
C ILE A 250 20.12 8.91 11.40
N ALA A 251 19.49 9.87 10.69
CA ALA A 251 18.41 9.58 9.74
C ALA A 251 18.88 8.66 8.62
N PHE A 252 20.02 8.96 7.99
CA PHE A 252 20.63 8.14 6.95
C PHE A 252 20.91 6.72 7.41
N SER A 253 21.66 6.59 8.52
CA SER A 253 22.09 5.28 9.02
C SER A 253 20.92 4.42 9.47
N SER A 254 19.87 5.04 10.04
CA SER A 254 18.64 4.36 10.43
C SER A 254 17.89 3.83 9.21
N GLN A 255 17.75 4.65 8.17
CA GLN A 255 17.10 4.26 6.91
C GLN A 255 17.87 3.12 6.22
N GLU A 256 19.19 3.27 6.04
CA GLU A 256 20.03 2.25 5.41
C GLU A 256 19.95 0.92 6.15
N THR A 257 20.08 0.93 7.49
CA THR A 257 20.01 -0.29 8.29
C THR A 257 18.64 -0.97 8.18
N ALA A 258 17.53 -0.22 8.31
CA ALA A 258 16.20 -0.77 8.22
C ALA A 258 15.90 -1.34 6.82
N PHE A 259 16.35 -0.66 5.77
CA PHE A 259 16.17 -1.13 4.39
C PHE A 259 17.07 -2.33 4.07
N ALA A 260 18.32 -2.35 4.56
CA ALA A 260 19.19 -3.51 4.40
C ALA A 260 18.59 -4.77 5.04
N MET A 261 18.01 -4.65 6.25
CA MET A 261 17.29 -5.75 6.90
C MET A 261 16.12 -6.26 6.06
N LEU A 262 15.30 -5.35 5.51
CA LEU A 262 14.20 -5.73 4.62
C LEU A 262 14.70 -6.38 3.33
N CYS A 263 15.71 -5.82 2.70
CA CYS A 263 16.29 -6.33 1.46
C CYS A 263 16.88 -7.74 1.65
N GLU A 264 17.58 -8.00 2.74
CA GLU A 264 18.09 -9.35 3.07
C GLU A 264 16.94 -10.35 3.24
N ALA A 265 15.86 -9.96 3.93
CA ALA A 265 14.70 -10.83 4.08
C ALA A 265 14.02 -11.13 2.72
N VAL A 266 13.92 -10.11 1.85
CA VAL A 266 13.36 -10.25 0.50
C VAL A 266 14.24 -11.17 -0.35
N GLU A 267 15.56 -11.02 -0.31
CA GLU A 267 16.50 -11.86 -1.05
C GLU A 267 16.40 -13.32 -0.62
N ARG A 268 16.35 -13.60 0.69
CA ARG A 268 16.11 -14.95 1.22
C ARG A 268 14.80 -15.55 0.71
N ALA A 269 13.71 -14.77 0.72
CA ALA A 269 12.42 -15.20 0.21
C ALA A 269 12.46 -15.45 -1.30
N LEU A 270 13.16 -14.60 -2.05
CA LEU A 270 13.34 -14.76 -3.49
C LEU A 270 14.06 -16.08 -3.83
N CYS A 271 15.18 -16.36 -3.13
CA CYS A 271 15.93 -17.61 -3.31
C CYS A 271 15.09 -18.84 -2.92
N HIS A 272 14.28 -18.72 -1.86
CA HIS A 272 13.42 -19.81 -1.40
C HIS A 272 12.27 -20.13 -2.35
N THR A 273 11.71 -19.10 -3.01
CA THR A 273 10.47 -19.22 -3.80
C THR A 273 10.71 -19.41 -5.30
N ASN A 274 11.92 -19.15 -5.79
CA ASN A 274 12.25 -19.12 -7.22
C ASN A 274 11.33 -18.21 -8.08
N LYS A 275 10.72 -17.17 -7.48
CA LYS A 275 9.92 -16.19 -8.20
C LYS A 275 10.77 -15.43 -9.22
N LYS A 276 10.17 -14.98 -10.30
CA LYS A 276 10.87 -14.30 -11.42
C LYS A 276 10.62 -12.80 -11.45
N GLU A 277 9.87 -12.29 -10.50
CA GLU A 277 9.52 -10.88 -10.40
C GLU A 277 9.32 -10.51 -8.93
N ILE A 278 9.78 -9.31 -8.55
CA ILE A 278 9.47 -8.68 -7.25
C ILE A 278 8.52 -7.52 -7.53
N LEU A 279 7.40 -7.46 -6.80
CA LEU A 279 6.50 -6.31 -6.76
C LEU A 279 6.66 -5.56 -5.43
N LEU A 280 7.12 -4.32 -5.48
CA LEU A 280 7.10 -3.41 -4.34
C LEU A 280 5.80 -2.60 -4.36
N CYS A 281 4.99 -2.67 -3.27
CA CYS A 281 3.71 -1.97 -3.17
C CYS A 281 3.44 -1.42 -1.75
N GLY A 282 2.42 -0.57 -1.62
CA GLY A 282 2.10 0.17 -0.40
C GLY A 282 2.71 1.57 -0.35
N GLY A 283 2.32 2.39 0.63
CA GLY A 283 2.68 3.81 0.70
C GLY A 283 4.18 4.10 0.70
N ASN A 284 4.97 3.24 1.35
CA ASN A 284 6.44 3.38 1.41
C ASN A 284 7.16 2.85 0.15
N ALA A 285 6.45 2.27 -0.81
CA ALA A 285 7.01 1.91 -2.11
C ALA A 285 7.55 3.12 -2.90
N ARG A 286 7.10 4.33 -2.57
CA ARG A 286 7.58 5.60 -3.13
C ARG A 286 9.04 5.93 -2.77
N ASN A 287 9.62 5.28 -1.75
CA ASN A 287 10.98 5.58 -1.32
C ASN A 287 11.99 5.13 -2.39
N ALA A 288 12.69 6.12 -2.97
CA ALA A 288 13.64 5.89 -4.07
C ALA A 288 14.82 5.00 -3.63
N ARG A 289 15.31 5.17 -2.39
CA ARG A 289 16.43 4.37 -1.87
C ARG A 289 16.06 2.90 -1.71
N LEU A 290 14.86 2.61 -1.19
CA LEU A 290 14.37 1.25 -1.10
C LEU A 290 14.20 0.60 -2.48
N GLN A 291 13.67 1.36 -3.45
CA GLN A 291 13.58 0.88 -4.83
C GLN A 291 14.95 0.57 -5.44
N GLU A 292 15.95 1.43 -5.18
CA GLU A 292 17.33 1.23 -5.67
C GLU A 292 17.92 -0.08 -5.12
N MET A 293 17.84 -0.29 -3.80
CA MET A 293 18.36 -1.50 -3.16
C MET A 293 17.67 -2.78 -3.68
N LEU A 294 16.35 -2.76 -3.85
CA LEU A 294 15.62 -3.91 -4.41
C LEU A 294 15.93 -4.14 -5.89
N LYS A 295 16.16 -3.08 -6.68
CA LYS A 295 16.61 -3.20 -8.08
C LYS A 295 17.98 -3.85 -8.19
N GLU A 296 18.88 -3.60 -7.21
CA GLU A 296 20.19 -4.25 -7.16
C GLU A 296 20.03 -5.77 -7.00
N ILE A 297 19.26 -6.19 -6.00
CA ILE A 297 18.94 -7.60 -5.78
C ILE A 297 18.33 -8.23 -7.04
N CYS A 298 17.38 -7.53 -7.67
CA CYS A 298 16.78 -8.03 -8.90
C CYS A 298 17.79 -8.23 -10.04
N ARG A 299 18.77 -7.32 -10.17
CA ARG A 299 19.85 -7.46 -11.17
C ARG A 299 20.75 -8.65 -10.87
N GLU A 300 21.17 -8.83 -9.60
CA GLU A 300 22.03 -9.93 -9.19
C GLU A 300 21.37 -11.29 -9.40
N HIS A 301 20.08 -11.40 -9.14
CA HIS A 301 19.31 -12.65 -9.31
C HIS A 301 18.66 -12.82 -10.69
N ASN A 302 18.87 -11.86 -11.61
CA ASN A 302 18.26 -11.86 -12.95
C ASN A 302 16.73 -12.05 -12.91
N VAL A 303 16.06 -11.28 -12.05
CA VAL A 303 14.61 -11.23 -11.90
C VAL A 303 14.08 -9.83 -12.22
N HIS A 304 12.81 -9.72 -12.58
CA HIS A 304 12.18 -8.44 -12.91
C HIS A 304 11.82 -7.67 -11.63
N PHE A 305 11.97 -6.34 -11.65
CA PHE A 305 11.51 -5.43 -10.59
C PHE A 305 10.30 -4.64 -11.06
N ALA A 306 9.19 -4.79 -10.36
CA ALA A 306 8.00 -3.98 -10.51
C ALA A 306 7.77 -3.14 -9.25
N CYS A 307 7.31 -1.91 -9.43
CA CYS A 307 6.91 -1.04 -8.34
C CYS A 307 5.58 -0.39 -8.67
N THR A 308 4.65 -0.36 -7.73
CA THR A 308 3.40 0.36 -7.90
C THR A 308 3.70 1.83 -8.22
N SER A 309 3.07 2.35 -9.26
CA SER A 309 3.26 3.75 -9.68
C SER A 309 2.96 4.72 -8.54
N PHE A 310 3.56 5.90 -8.56
CA PHE A 310 3.39 6.91 -7.52
C PHE A 310 1.92 7.25 -7.26
N GLU A 311 1.12 7.31 -8.30
CA GLU A 311 -0.32 7.58 -8.24
C GLU A 311 -1.10 6.55 -7.41
N TYR A 312 -0.74 5.26 -7.52
CA TYR A 312 -1.48 4.15 -6.89
C TYR A 312 -0.80 3.54 -5.67
N SER A 313 0.35 4.04 -5.23
CA SER A 313 1.07 3.45 -4.07
C SER A 313 0.50 3.85 -2.71
N GLY A 314 -0.10 5.05 -2.58
CA GLY A 314 -0.78 5.46 -1.34
C GLY A 314 -2.19 4.88 -1.21
N ASP A 315 -2.84 5.14 -0.06
CA ASP A 315 -4.23 4.75 0.17
C ASP A 315 -5.15 5.51 -0.78
N GLN A 316 -5.93 4.77 -1.57
CA GLN A 316 -6.82 5.34 -2.58
C GLN A 316 -7.88 4.33 -3.03
N ALA A 317 -9.05 4.82 -3.46
CA ALA A 317 -10.21 3.98 -3.71
C ALA A 317 -10.15 3.20 -5.03
N ALA A 318 -9.30 3.59 -5.99
CA ALA A 318 -9.18 2.85 -7.25
C ALA A 318 -8.67 1.41 -7.02
N MET A 319 -7.78 1.18 -6.02
CA MET A 319 -7.32 -0.16 -5.65
C MET A 319 -8.47 -1.03 -5.11
N ILE A 320 -9.41 -0.42 -4.40
CA ILE A 320 -10.60 -1.10 -3.85
C ILE A 320 -11.58 -1.43 -4.97
N GLY A 321 -11.86 -0.46 -5.86
CA GLY A 321 -12.74 -0.68 -7.02
C GLY A 321 -12.20 -1.74 -7.98
N LEU A 322 -10.90 -1.70 -8.29
CA LEU A 322 -10.22 -2.68 -9.15
C LEU A 322 -10.30 -4.10 -8.56
N THR A 323 -9.98 -4.24 -7.28
CA THR A 323 -10.05 -5.53 -6.60
C THR A 323 -11.49 -6.03 -6.52
N GLY A 324 -12.45 -5.12 -6.28
CA GLY A 324 -13.88 -5.44 -6.30
C GLY A 324 -14.35 -6.03 -7.64
N ILE A 325 -13.85 -5.49 -8.76
CA ILE A 325 -14.10 -6.06 -10.11
C ILE A 325 -13.61 -7.50 -10.20
N LYS A 326 -12.36 -7.77 -9.78
CA LYS A 326 -11.77 -9.11 -9.80
C LYS A 326 -12.54 -10.10 -8.93
N MET A 327 -12.98 -9.67 -7.74
CA MET A 327 -13.79 -10.47 -6.81
C MET A 327 -15.16 -10.84 -7.40
N LEU A 328 -15.83 -9.90 -8.05
CA LEU A 328 -17.13 -10.15 -8.70
C LEU A 328 -17.00 -11.14 -9.86
N GLU A 329 -15.99 -10.99 -10.70
CA GLU A 329 -15.77 -11.89 -11.85
C GLU A 329 -15.42 -13.31 -11.44
N SER A 330 -14.57 -13.46 -10.43
CA SER A 330 -14.19 -14.77 -9.88
C SER A 330 -15.24 -15.37 -8.96
N LYS A 331 -16.31 -14.62 -8.62
CA LYS A 331 -17.33 -14.98 -7.63
C LYS A 331 -16.72 -15.30 -6.25
N CYS A 332 -15.61 -14.69 -5.93
CA CYS A 332 -14.84 -14.89 -4.71
C CYS A 332 -15.18 -13.80 -3.67
N LEU A 333 -16.37 -13.84 -3.15
CA LEU A 333 -16.85 -12.89 -2.15
C LEU A 333 -16.74 -13.48 -0.74
N PRO A 334 -16.30 -12.70 0.27
CA PRO A 334 -16.27 -13.16 1.65
C PRO A 334 -17.72 -13.33 2.18
N LYS A 335 -17.88 -14.26 3.11
CA LYS A 335 -19.17 -14.52 3.77
C LYS A 335 -19.61 -13.41 4.71
N TYR A 336 -18.68 -12.57 5.14
CA TYR A 336 -18.90 -11.55 6.16
C TYR A 336 -18.63 -10.16 5.56
N GLU A 337 -19.61 -9.29 5.60
CA GLU A 337 -19.55 -7.96 4.99
C GLU A 337 -19.06 -6.86 5.94
N ALA A 338 -19.21 -7.01 7.27
CA ALA A 338 -18.87 -5.93 8.20
C ALA A 338 -17.36 -5.64 8.28
N PRO A 339 -16.96 -4.44 8.74
CA PRO A 339 -15.56 -4.09 8.91
C PRO A 339 -14.79 -5.00 9.86
N VAL A 340 -13.52 -5.27 9.52
CA VAL A 340 -12.61 -6.11 10.30
C VAL A 340 -11.30 -5.35 10.54
N GLN A 341 -11.14 -4.77 11.74
CA GLN A 341 -9.99 -3.91 12.08
C GLN A 341 -8.62 -4.58 11.89
N ARG A 342 -8.53 -5.88 12.18
CA ARG A 342 -7.30 -6.67 12.12
C ARG A 342 -7.41 -7.76 11.04
N LEU A 343 -7.91 -7.39 9.87
CA LEU A 343 -7.97 -8.30 8.74
C LEU A 343 -6.57 -8.62 8.25
N ARG A 344 -6.19 -9.89 8.31
CA ARG A 344 -4.87 -10.34 7.86
C ARG A 344 -4.88 -10.65 6.37
N THR A 345 -3.76 -10.35 5.70
CA THR A 345 -3.55 -10.61 4.27
C THR A 345 -3.62 -12.10 3.94
N ASP A 346 -3.03 -12.93 4.80
CA ASP A 346 -2.96 -14.39 4.65
C ASP A 346 -4.26 -15.14 4.96
N LEU A 347 -5.25 -14.46 5.54
CA LEU A 347 -6.57 -15.02 5.77
C LEU A 347 -7.58 -14.68 4.67
N THR A 348 -7.23 -13.75 3.78
CA THR A 348 -8.09 -13.32 2.68
C THR A 348 -7.97 -14.27 1.48
N HIS A 349 -9.10 -14.72 0.94
CA HIS A 349 -9.13 -15.54 -0.28
C HIS A 349 -8.91 -14.67 -1.53
N VAL A 350 -8.05 -15.16 -2.42
CA VAL A 350 -7.69 -14.54 -3.72
C VAL A 350 -7.83 -15.62 -4.80
N CYS A 351 -8.99 -15.67 -5.42
CA CYS A 351 -9.39 -16.76 -6.33
C CYS A 351 -9.21 -16.40 -7.83
N TRP A 352 -8.55 -15.28 -8.16
CA TRP A 352 -8.33 -14.74 -9.51
C TRP A 352 -6.87 -14.68 -9.92
#